data_e73e07efa223a2a701eb095b3dc7193a
#
_entry.id   e73e07efa223a2a701eb095b3dc7193a
#
_cell.length_a   1.000
_cell.length_b   1.000
_cell.length_c   1.000
_cell.angle_alpha   90.00
_cell.angle_beta   90.00
_cell.angle_gamma   90.00
#
_symmetry.space_group_name_H-M   'P 1'
#
loop_
_entity.id
_entity.type
_entity.pdbx_description
1 polymer ?
#
loop_
_entity_poly.entity_id
_entity_poly.type
_entity_poly.pdbx_seq_one_letter_code
_entity_poly.pdbx_strand_id
1 'polypeptide(L)'
;MSTPNKSLDQKLAALRARPGGPEFILADARDADMAWGVASPGPAYPPRPGDRPYRSMDAFMEEMRTMIDSGDLDILLASTSAMSVLAHREGRFDASPVTPAIRANDTSDVWITRAGNYRDQPSRPFRSTLLEEAQHGSLTSPRTGAPRVNLGLYSITFNHRLDADHASLEAFRAFRADAARCGFEYFLEVFAPNLADCGLSPEQIPAFVNDSLTRALAGVARAHWPKFLKIPYFGPAAMEELAAYDSELVVGILGGGAGTTYDAFKQLAEAKKHGARVALYGRKIKEAEHPLSFVRHLRLVADEQISPEEAVRSYHGALQALIIPPRRALADDLVLTATELSYARR
;
A
#
# COMPACT_ATOMS: atom_id res chain seq x y z
N MET A 1 14.57 21.98 16.70
CA MET A 1 15.12 20.79 16.00
C MET A 1 14.55 20.81 14.59
N SER A 2 15.37 20.72 13.54
CA SER A 2 14.86 20.65 12.17
C SER A 2 14.09 19.33 11.99
N THR A 3 12.91 19.38 11.42
CA THR A 3 12.14 18.18 11.06
C THR A 3 13.02 17.30 10.18
N PRO A 4 13.18 16.01 10.47
CA PRO A 4 14.00 15.13 9.64
C PRO A 4 13.45 15.14 8.22
N ASN A 5 14.34 15.20 7.25
CA ASN A 5 13.98 15.20 5.84
C ASN A 5 13.44 13.82 5.49
N LYS A 6 12.14 13.71 5.20
CA LYS A 6 11.49 12.44 4.90
C LYS A 6 12.00 11.85 3.60
N SER A 7 12.28 10.55 3.59
CA SER A 7 12.79 9.85 2.40
C SER A 7 11.80 9.90 1.24
N LEU A 8 10.49 9.85 1.53
CA LEU A 8 9.43 10.05 0.53
C LEU A 8 9.58 11.37 -0.21
N ASP A 9 9.75 12.49 0.52
CA ASP A 9 9.81 13.82 -0.08
C ASP A 9 11.05 13.95 -0.96
N GLN A 10 12.19 13.40 -0.52
CA GLN A 10 13.44 13.39 -1.30
C GLN A 10 13.25 12.60 -2.61
N LYS A 11 12.69 11.40 -2.54
CA LYS A 11 12.47 10.55 -3.71
C LYS A 11 11.45 11.15 -4.68
N LEU A 12 10.34 11.72 -4.18
CA LEU A 12 9.38 12.42 -5.03
C LEU A 12 9.99 13.64 -5.71
N ALA A 13 10.82 14.41 -5.00
CA ALA A 13 11.52 15.54 -5.59
C ALA A 13 12.50 15.09 -6.70
N ALA A 14 13.25 14.01 -6.45
CA ALA A 14 14.17 13.44 -7.43
C ALA A 14 13.43 12.89 -8.68
N LEU A 15 12.31 12.17 -8.49
CA LEU A 15 11.49 11.68 -9.59
C LEU A 15 10.85 12.79 -10.42
N ARG A 16 10.45 13.92 -9.79
CA ARG A 16 9.96 15.11 -10.52
C ARG A 16 11.06 15.80 -11.31
N ALA A 17 12.27 15.89 -10.74
CA ALA A 17 13.42 16.46 -11.43
C ALA A 17 13.90 15.58 -12.59
N ARG A 18 13.74 14.27 -12.47
CA ARG A 18 14.13 13.28 -13.49
C ARG A 18 13.05 12.19 -13.59
N PRO A 19 11.99 12.40 -14.39
CA PRO A 19 10.99 11.37 -14.66
C PRO A 19 11.66 10.07 -15.14
N GLY A 20 11.24 8.94 -14.60
CA GLY A 20 11.88 7.65 -14.89
C GLY A 20 13.21 7.39 -14.18
N GLY A 21 13.63 8.25 -13.25
CA GLY A 21 14.82 8.06 -12.42
C GLY A 21 14.83 6.72 -11.65
N PRO A 22 15.97 6.35 -11.05
CA PRO A 22 16.14 5.05 -10.37
C PRO A 22 15.45 4.98 -9.01
N GLU A 23 15.03 6.11 -8.47
CA GLU A 23 14.42 6.21 -7.14
C GLU A 23 13.19 5.33 -7.06
N PHE A 24 13.07 4.60 -5.94
CA PHE A 24 11.92 3.72 -5.71
C PHE A 24 11.39 3.88 -4.28
N ILE A 25 10.09 4.13 -4.16
CA ILE A 25 9.39 4.33 -2.90
C ILE A 25 8.82 2.99 -2.45
N LEU A 26 9.13 2.58 -1.22
CA LEU A 26 8.63 1.35 -0.62
C LEU A 26 7.77 1.67 0.60
N ALA A 27 6.58 1.10 0.67
CA ALA A 27 5.64 1.31 1.76
C ALA A 27 5.13 0.00 2.36
N ASP A 28 4.95 0.00 3.68
CA ASP A 28 4.25 -1.05 4.43
C ASP A 28 2.83 -0.56 4.76
N ALA A 29 1.81 -1.30 4.28
CA ALA A 29 0.40 -0.99 4.51
C ALA A 29 -0.15 -1.84 5.67
N ARG A 30 -0.32 -1.21 6.82
CA ARG A 30 -0.78 -1.80 8.08
C ARG A 30 -2.18 -1.37 8.50
N ASP A 31 -2.99 -0.93 7.54
CA ASP A 31 -4.36 -0.48 7.71
C ASP A 31 -5.40 -1.63 7.74
N ALA A 32 -4.95 -2.85 7.98
CA ALA A 32 -5.78 -4.06 7.94
C ALA A 32 -6.94 -4.06 8.95
N ASP A 33 -6.83 -3.32 10.05
CA ASP A 33 -7.87 -3.17 11.07
C ASP A 33 -9.12 -2.44 10.53
N MET A 34 -8.97 -1.59 9.53
CA MET A 34 -10.08 -0.96 8.82
C MET A 34 -10.83 -1.90 7.86
N ALA A 35 -10.27 -3.09 7.58
CA ALA A 35 -10.88 -4.10 6.71
C ALA A 35 -11.29 -5.36 7.48
N TRP A 36 -10.36 -5.95 8.24
CA TRP A 36 -10.50 -7.28 8.85
C TRP A 36 -10.93 -7.26 10.32
N GLY A 37 -11.00 -6.08 10.96
CA GLY A 37 -11.36 -5.95 12.38
C GLY A 37 -10.44 -6.80 13.28
N VAL A 38 -11.03 -7.65 14.14
CA VAL A 38 -10.28 -8.49 15.10
C VAL A 38 -9.27 -9.44 14.43
N ALA A 39 -9.49 -9.81 13.17
CA ALA A 39 -8.59 -10.68 12.42
C ALA A 39 -7.40 -9.94 11.79
N SER A 40 -7.35 -8.61 11.87
CA SER A 40 -6.36 -7.76 11.19
C SER A 40 -4.90 -8.07 11.54
N PRO A 41 -4.52 -8.39 12.81
CA PRO A 41 -3.14 -8.73 13.12
C PRO A 41 -2.66 -10.04 12.52
N GLY A 42 -3.58 -10.89 12.05
CA GLY A 42 -3.26 -12.22 11.56
C GLY A 42 -2.86 -13.21 12.67
N PRO A 43 -2.62 -14.48 12.32
CA PRO A 43 -2.16 -15.50 13.28
C PRO A 43 -0.72 -15.26 13.71
N ALA A 44 -0.33 -15.79 14.85
CA ALA A 44 1.07 -15.85 15.28
C ALA A 44 1.88 -16.78 14.36
N TYR A 45 3.17 -16.48 14.19
CA TYR A 45 4.08 -17.35 13.44
C TYR A 45 5.45 -17.43 14.15
N PRO A 46 6.05 -18.63 14.27
CA PRO A 46 5.42 -19.92 14.01
C PRO A 46 4.27 -20.18 15.00
N PRO A 47 3.21 -20.93 14.61
CA PRO A 47 2.08 -21.21 15.49
C PRO A 47 2.51 -22.13 16.64
N ARG A 48 1.95 -21.90 17.84
CA ARG A 48 2.22 -22.71 19.03
C ARG A 48 0.91 -23.30 19.57
N PRO A 49 0.95 -24.47 20.20
CA PRO A 49 -0.22 -25.02 20.89
C PRO A 49 -0.76 -24.02 21.91
N GLY A 50 -2.07 -23.75 21.87
CA GLY A 50 -2.73 -22.80 22.75
C GLY A 50 -2.73 -21.35 22.30
N ASP A 51 -2.10 -21.01 21.16
CA ASP A 51 -2.20 -19.68 20.57
C ASP A 51 -3.66 -19.30 20.27
N ARG A 52 -3.97 -18.01 20.46
CA ARG A 52 -5.24 -17.46 19.98
C ARG A 52 -5.26 -17.45 18.45
N PRO A 53 -6.46 -17.49 17.83
CA PRO A 53 -6.57 -17.46 16.36
C PRO A 53 -5.86 -16.27 15.71
N TYR A 54 -5.81 -15.13 16.43
CA TYR A 54 -5.16 -13.90 15.97
C TYR A 54 -4.28 -13.32 17.06
N ARG A 55 -3.19 -12.67 16.67
CA ARG A 55 -2.34 -11.87 17.55
C ARG A 55 -3.13 -10.70 18.15
N SER A 56 -2.62 -10.12 19.21
CA SER A 56 -3.19 -8.87 19.75
C SER A 56 -2.83 -7.67 18.85
N MET A 57 -3.62 -6.60 18.96
CA MET A 57 -3.30 -5.34 18.32
C MET A 57 -1.98 -4.75 18.86
N ASP A 58 -1.67 -4.96 20.14
CA ASP A 58 -0.38 -4.53 20.71
C ASP A 58 0.81 -5.20 20.03
N ALA A 59 0.74 -6.52 19.78
CA ALA A 59 1.77 -7.24 19.03
C ALA A 59 1.89 -6.74 17.59
N PHE A 60 0.77 -6.39 16.96
CA PHE A 60 0.77 -5.82 15.61
C PHE A 60 1.38 -4.42 15.59
N MET A 61 1.11 -3.61 16.61
CA MET A 61 1.72 -2.29 16.75
C MET A 61 3.21 -2.36 17.06
N GLU A 62 3.69 -3.38 17.79
CA GLU A 62 5.11 -3.57 18.05
C GLU A 62 5.90 -3.85 16.75
N GLU A 63 5.32 -4.63 15.83
CA GLU A 63 5.89 -4.78 14.49
C GLU A 63 5.97 -3.44 13.74
N MET A 64 4.94 -2.59 13.82
CA MET A 64 4.97 -1.26 13.21
C MET A 64 6.08 -0.39 13.79
N ARG A 65 6.30 -0.41 15.12
CA ARG A 65 7.43 0.29 15.79
C ARG A 65 8.76 -0.18 15.22
N THR A 66 8.94 -1.50 15.14
CA THR A 66 10.15 -2.10 14.56
C THR A 66 10.38 -1.66 13.11
N MET A 67 9.32 -1.58 12.30
CA MET A 67 9.41 -1.09 10.92
C MET A 67 9.80 0.39 10.83
N ILE A 68 9.22 1.25 11.68
CA ILE A 68 9.57 2.67 11.73
C ILE A 68 11.03 2.86 12.14
N ASP A 69 11.46 2.13 13.16
CA ASP A 69 12.81 2.24 13.74
C ASP A 69 13.90 1.71 12.77
N SER A 70 13.56 0.78 11.87
CA SER A 70 14.50 0.25 10.89
C SER A 70 14.93 1.26 9.83
N GLY A 71 14.04 2.17 9.45
CA GLY A 71 14.28 3.12 8.36
C GLY A 71 14.31 2.50 6.95
N ASP A 72 13.97 1.22 6.80
CA ASP A 72 14.01 0.51 5.50
C ASP A 72 12.82 0.87 4.58
N LEU A 73 11.83 1.59 5.12
CA LEU A 73 10.62 2.04 4.43
C LEU A 73 10.64 3.55 4.17
N ASP A 74 9.92 3.97 3.14
CA ASP A 74 9.64 5.39 2.89
C ASP A 74 8.31 5.82 3.53
N ILE A 75 7.34 4.90 3.62
CA ILE A 75 6.01 5.15 4.18
C ILE A 75 5.60 3.97 5.07
N LEU A 76 5.02 4.29 6.23
CA LEU A 76 4.20 3.35 6.98
C LEU A 76 2.76 3.87 6.98
N LEU A 77 1.87 3.11 6.39
CA LEU A 77 0.43 3.38 6.32
C LEU A 77 -0.30 2.57 7.38
N ALA A 78 -1.13 3.21 8.22
CA ALA A 78 -1.95 2.50 9.19
C ALA A 78 -3.34 3.16 9.34
N SER A 79 -4.17 2.66 10.23
CA SER A 79 -5.42 3.33 10.58
C SER A 79 -5.17 4.62 11.39
N THR A 80 -6.14 5.52 11.40
CA THR A 80 -6.11 6.71 12.27
C THR A 80 -5.94 6.31 13.74
N SER A 81 -6.57 5.22 14.17
CA SER A 81 -6.44 4.67 15.52
C SER A 81 -4.99 4.28 15.84
N ALA A 82 -4.31 3.53 14.98
CA ALA A 82 -2.90 3.18 15.18
C ALA A 82 -1.99 4.41 15.13
N MET A 83 -2.23 5.35 14.22
CA MET A 83 -1.42 6.58 14.11
C MET A 83 -1.63 7.52 15.29
N SER A 84 -2.79 7.52 15.94
CA SER A 84 -3.01 8.28 17.18
C SER A 84 -2.04 7.86 18.29
N VAL A 85 -1.61 6.60 18.28
CA VAL A 85 -0.61 6.08 19.19
C VAL A 85 0.81 6.33 18.67
N LEU A 86 1.14 5.81 17.50
CA LEU A 86 2.51 5.80 16.98
C LEU A 86 3.04 7.21 16.68
N ALA A 87 2.24 8.05 16.03
CA ALA A 87 2.65 9.39 15.64
C ALA A 87 2.37 10.43 16.72
N HIS A 88 1.16 10.44 17.30
CA HIS A 88 0.76 11.52 18.19
C HIS A 88 1.18 11.29 19.64
N ARG A 89 0.96 10.09 20.18
CA ARG A 89 1.29 9.80 21.60
C ARG A 89 2.77 9.47 21.79
N GLU A 90 3.34 8.66 20.89
CA GLU A 90 4.72 8.17 21.02
C GLU A 90 5.76 8.99 20.23
N GLY A 91 5.35 9.79 19.25
CA GLY A 91 6.26 10.60 18.43
C GLY A 91 7.26 9.78 17.61
N ARG A 92 6.93 8.53 17.25
CA ARG A 92 7.85 7.60 16.59
C ARG A 92 8.43 8.10 15.28
N PHE A 93 7.70 8.96 14.59
CA PHE A 93 8.12 9.51 13.30
C PHE A 93 8.93 10.80 13.40
N ASP A 94 9.06 11.39 14.60
CA ASP A 94 9.66 12.71 14.78
C ASP A 94 11.15 12.74 14.38
N ALA A 95 11.88 11.63 14.59
CA ALA A 95 13.29 11.47 14.19
C ALA A 95 13.49 10.44 13.06
N SER A 96 12.43 9.83 12.56
CA SER A 96 12.50 8.77 11.54
C SER A 96 12.43 9.36 10.12
N PRO A 97 13.16 8.82 9.13
CA PRO A 97 12.98 9.16 7.72
C PRO A 97 11.66 8.65 7.14
N VAL A 98 10.98 7.76 7.84
CA VAL A 98 9.70 7.17 7.40
C VAL A 98 8.57 8.18 7.51
N THR A 99 7.73 8.28 6.48
CA THR A 99 6.55 9.14 6.45
C THR A 99 5.35 8.39 7.03
N PRO A 100 4.66 8.94 8.06
CA PRO A 100 3.38 8.39 8.49
C PRO A 100 2.28 8.69 7.49
N ALA A 101 1.43 7.69 7.21
CA ALA A 101 0.25 7.85 6.39
C ALA A 101 -0.96 7.12 7.00
N ILE A 102 -2.17 7.61 6.75
CA ILE A 102 -3.40 6.96 7.19
C ILE A 102 -4.24 6.49 6.01
N ARG A 103 -5.11 5.48 6.25
CA ARG A 103 -6.19 5.17 5.33
C ARG A 103 -7.29 6.22 5.47
N ALA A 104 -7.53 7.00 4.42
CA ALA A 104 -8.43 8.16 4.47
C ALA A 104 -9.89 7.81 4.18
N ASN A 105 -10.16 6.65 3.58
CA ASN A 105 -11.51 6.14 3.36
C ASN A 105 -11.57 4.61 3.43
N ASP A 106 -12.77 4.10 3.60
CA ASP A 106 -13.09 2.68 3.77
C ASP A 106 -13.76 2.11 2.50
N THR A 107 -13.16 2.32 1.34
CA THR A 107 -13.74 1.85 0.08
C THR A 107 -13.73 0.33 0.01
N SER A 108 -14.72 -0.30 -0.56
CA SER A 108 -14.89 -1.75 -0.75
C SER A 108 -14.85 -2.61 0.52
N ASP A 109 -14.44 -2.06 1.66
CA ASP A 109 -14.05 -2.83 2.83
C ASP A 109 -15.18 -3.13 3.79
N VAL A 110 -16.34 -2.50 3.61
CA VAL A 110 -17.53 -2.70 4.46
C VAL A 110 -17.90 -4.20 4.58
N TRP A 111 -17.80 -4.94 3.50
CA TRP A 111 -18.19 -6.36 3.44
C TRP A 111 -17.01 -7.33 3.36
N ILE A 112 -15.78 -6.87 3.59
CA ILE A 112 -14.59 -7.73 3.59
C ILE A 112 -14.36 -8.43 4.93
N THR A 113 -15.05 -8.01 5.98
CA THR A 113 -15.01 -8.64 7.30
C THR A 113 -15.51 -10.09 7.26
N ARG A 114 -15.27 -10.84 8.36
CA ARG A 114 -15.76 -12.22 8.48
C ARG A 114 -17.27 -12.29 8.27
N ALA A 115 -17.72 -13.22 7.43
CA ALA A 115 -19.09 -13.37 6.99
C ALA A 115 -19.65 -12.23 6.11
N GLY A 116 -18.83 -11.29 5.70
CA GLY A 116 -19.22 -10.30 4.71
C GLY A 116 -19.25 -10.87 3.29
N ASN A 117 -20.01 -10.22 2.40
CA ASN A 117 -20.18 -10.64 1.01
C ASN A 117 -19.53 -9.67 0.02
N TYR A 118 -18.30 -9.33 0.27
CA TYR A 118 -17.51 -8.36 -0.49
C TYR A 118 -17.59 -8.51 -2.03
N ARG A 119 -17.73 -9.75 -2.55
CA ARG A 119 -17.76 -10.03 -3.99
C ARG A 119 -19.14 -9.98 -4.64
N ASP A 120 -20.20 -9.83 -3.83
CA ASP A 120 -21.58 -9.90 -4.30
C ASP A 120 -22.20 -8.50 -4.49
N GLN A 121 -21.55 -7.47 -3.97
CA GLN A 121 -22.03 -6.10 -4.04
C GLN A 121 -20.95 -5.16 -4.59
N PRO A 122 -21.32 -4.16 -5.41
CA PRO A 122 -20.36 -3.17 -5.85
C PRO A 122 -19.86 -2.36 -4.66
N SER A 123 -18.60 -2.00 -4.69
CA SER A 123 -17.99 -1.15 -3.69
C SER A 123 -18.75 0.16 -3.51
N ARG A 124 -18.92 0.57 -2.28
CA ARG A 124 -19.52 1.87 -1.91
C ARG A 124 -18.53 2.64 -1.05
N PRO A 125 -18.10 3.83 -1.49
CA PRO A 125 -17.15 4.63 -0.73
C PRO A 125 -17.82 5.22 0.51
N PHE A 126 -17.11 5.13 1.64
CA PHE A 126 -17.47 5.85 2.86
C PHE A 126 -16.20 6.22 3.62
N ARG A 127 -16.30 7.03 4.64
CA ARG A 127 -15.16 7.44 5.47
C ARG A 127 -15.52 7.38 6.93
N SER A 128 -14.80 6.57 7.70
CA SER A 128 -14.79 6.61 9.17
C SER A 128 -13.73 7.59 9.71
N THR A 129 -12.67 7.84 8.93
CA THR A 129 -11.60 8.78 9.27
C THR A 129 -12.00 10.24 9.05
N LEU A 130 -11.70 11.09 10.03
CA LEU A 130 -11.71 12.54 9.91
C LEU A 130 -10.29 13.05 9.72
N LEU A 131 -10.03 13.81 8.64
CA LEU A 131 -8.67 14.22 8.26
C LEU A 131 -8.00 15.09 9.34
N GLU A 132 -8.73 16.00 9.95
CA GLU A 132 -8.20 16.88 11.01
C GLU A 132 -7.85 16.08 12.27
N GLU A 133 -8.62 15.04 12.60
CA GLU A 133 -8.31 14.12 13.68
C GLU A 133 -7.03 13.33 13.39
N ALA A 134 -6.87 12.83 12.16
CA ALA A 134 -5.67 12.15 11.74
C ALA A 134 -4.44 13.06 11.79
N GLN A 135 -4.56 14.33 11.36
CA GLN A 135 -3.47 15.30 11.35
C GLN A 135 -2.96 15.66 12.75
N HIS A 136 -3.86 15.77 13.74
CA HIS A 136 -3.57 16.36 15.04
C HIS A 136 -3.79 15.39 16.23
N GLY A 137 -4.27 14.18 15.98
CA GLY A 137 -4.52 13.14 16.99
C GLY A 137 -5.80 13.35 17.79
N SER A 138 -6.51 14.47 17.61
CA SER A 138 -7.76 14.81 18.29
C SER A 138 -8.47 15.95 17.59
N LEU A 139 -9.81 15.97 17.66
CA LEU A 139 -10.63 17.08 17.19
C LEU A 139 -10.68 18.25 18.17
N THR A 140 -10.36 18.02 19.43
CA THR A 140 -10.48 19.00 20.53
C THR A 140 -9.14 19.60 20.96
N SER A 141 -8.01 19.07 20.50
CA SER A 141 -6.70 19.61 20.78
C SER A 141 -6.46 20.93 20.07
N PRO A 142 -5.77 21.91 20.69
CA PRO A 142 -5.34 23.11 19.99
C PRO A 142 -4.49 22.73 18.76
N ARG A 143 -4.81 23.30 17.61
CA ARG A 143 -4.06 23.10 16.35
C ARG A 143 -2.79 23.94 16.35
N THR A 144 -1.84 23.58 17.22
CA THR A 144 -0.56 24.27 17.33
C THR A 144 0.52 23.48 16.61
N GLY A 145 1.20 24.12 15.64
CA GLY A 145 2.28 23.51 14.89
C GLY A 145 1.84 22.74 13.61
N ALA A 146 2.82 22.20 12.91
CA ALA A 146 2.60 21.40 11.71
C ALA A 146 1.92 20.06 12.06
N PRO A 147 1.07 19.53 11.17
CA PRO A 147 0.43 18.23 11.38
C PRO A 147 1.49 17.11 11.44
N ARG A 148 1.35 16.17 12.38
CA ARG A 148 2.26 15.02 12.49
C ARG A 148 2.00 13.97 11.43
N VAL A 149 0.75 13.87 10.96
CA VAL A 149 0.32 12.96 9.89
C VAL A 149 -0.37 13.80 8.82
N ASN A 150 0.23 13.95 7.67
CA ASN A 150 -0.32 14.79 6.59
C ASN A 150 -0.37 14.07 5.24
N LEU A 151 -0.39 12.75 5.24
CA LEU A 151 -0.50 11.93 4.05
C LEU A 151 -1.57 10.86 4.25
N GLY A 152 -2.39 10.62 3.25
CA GLY A 152 -3.39 9.56 3.31
C GLY A 152 -3.56 8.79 2.01
N LEU A 153 -3.97 7.54 2.16
CA LEU A 153 -4.45 6.68 1.09
C LEU A 153 -5.94 6.93 0.88
N TYR A 154 -6.32 7.42 -0.28
CA TYR A 154 -7.71 7.40 -0.74
C TYR A 154 -7.88 6.30 -1.78
N SER A 155 -8.87 5.44 -1.63
CA SER A 155 -9.11 4.29 -2.50
C SER A 155 -10.40 4.43 -3.28
N ILE A 156 -10.38 4.02 -4.55
CA ILE A 156 -11.56 3.91 -5.42
C ILE A 156 -11.60 2.50 -5.99
N THR A 157 -12.78 1.91 -6.05
CA THR A 157 -13.04 0.69 -6.81
C THR A 157 -14.08 0.99 -7.86
N PHE A 158 -13.69 0.96 -9.14
CA PHE A 158 -14.63 1.03 -10.23
C PHE A 158 -15.15 -0.36 -10.53
N ASN A 159 -16.47 -0.50 -10.62
CA ASN A 159 -17.14 -1.78 -10.77
C ASN A 159 -17.77 -2.02 -12.13
N HIS A 160 -17.64 -1.06 -13.07
CA HIS A 160 -18.37 -1.06 -14.31
C HIS A 160 -19.91 -1.12 -14.08
N ARG A 161 -20.32 -0.37 -13.04
CA ARG A 161 -21.71 -0.19 -12.63
C ARG A 161 -21.97 1.30 -12.45
N LEU A 162 -22.81 1.88 -13.33
CA LEU A 162 -23.01 3.33 -13.45
C LEU A 162 -23.24 4.02 -12.12
N ASP A 163 -24.22 3.57 -11.33
CA ASP A 163 -24.59 4.25 -10.08
C ASP A 163 -23.49 4.14 -9.02
N ALA A 164 -22.81 2.98 -8.92
CA ALA A 164 -21.73 2.76 -7.95
C ALA A 164 -20.49 3.59 -8.33
N ASP A 165 -20.12 3.61 -9.60
CA ASP A 165 -18.95 4.33 -10.08
C ASP A 165 -19.17 5.85 -10.04
N HIS A 166 -20.39 6.31 -10.35
CA HIS A 166 -20.78 7.70 -10.16
C HIS A 166 -20.70 8.13 -8.68
N ALA A 167 -21.25 7.32 -7.76
CA ALA A 167 -21.17 7.59 -6.32
C ALA A 167 -19.71 7.64 -5.83
N SER A 168 -18.83 6.79 -6.37
CA SER A 168 -17.39 6.78 -6.04
C SER A 168 -16.70 8.06 -6.48
N LEU A 169 -17.02 8.59 -7.66
CA LEU A 169 -16.47 9.85 -8.16
C LEU A 169 -16.97 11.06 -7.35
N GLU A 170 -18.24 11.09 -6.97
CA GLU A 170 -18.79 12.15 -6.10
C GLU A 170 -18.16 12.12 -4.70
N ALA A 171 -17.97 10.93 -4.11
CA ALA A 171 -17.29 10.78 -2.84
C ALA A 171 -15.81 11.22 -2.92
N PHE A 172 -15.13 10.90 -4.02
CA PHE A 172 -13.75 11.37 -4.25
C PHE A 172 -13.68 12.89 -4.38
N ARG A 173 -14.63 13.51 -5.07
CA ARG A 173 -14.74 14.97 -5.15
C ARG A 173 -14.91 15.61 -3.76
N ALA A 174 -15.81 15.05 -2.94
CA ALA A 174 -16.02 15.52 -1.56
C ALA A 174 -14.77 15.36 -0.69
N PHE A 175 -14.08 14.22 -0.78
CA PHE A 175 -12.81 14.00 -0.09
C PHE A 175 -11.76 15.05 -0.47
N ARG A 176 -11.58 15.33 -1.77
CA ARG A 176 -10.60 16.31 -2.23
C ARG A 176 -10.90 17.73 -1.72
N ALA A 177 -12.17 18.09 -1.62
CA ALA A 177 -12.57 19.37 -1.03
C ALA A 177 -12.17 19.46 0.45
N ASP A 178 -12.38 18.39 1.23
CA ASP A 178 -11.95 18.33 2.63
C ASP A 178 -10.43 18.35 2.75
N ALA A 179 -9.73 17.58 1.93
CA ALA A 179 -8.26 17.54 1.91
C ALA A 179 -7.67 18.92 1.60
N ALA A 180 -8.19 19.61 0.59
CA ALA A 180 -7.76 20.96 0.24
C ALA A 180 -8.01 21.96 1.38
N ARG A 181 -9.16 21.85 2.07
CA ARG A 181 -9.54 22.75 3.18
C ARG A 181 -8.56 22.65 4.38
N CYS A 182 -8.08 21.44 4.68
CA CYS A 182 -7.15 21.23 5.81
C CYS A 182 -5.67 21.06 5.38
N GLY A 183 -5.35 21.25 4.09
CA GLY A 183 -3.99 21.08 3.58
C GLY A 183 -3.48 19.64 3.66
N PHE A 184 -4.36 18.66 3.58
CA PHE A 184 -4.02 17.25 3.65
C PHE A 184 -3.59 16.71 2.29
N GLU A 185 -2.49 15.99 2.25
CA GLU A 185 -1.96 15.37 1.04
C GLU A 185 -2.45 13.93 0.91
N TYR A 186 -2.51 13.41 -0.31
CA TYR A 186 -2.97 12.05 -0.53
C TYR A 186 -2.27 11.36 -1.71
N PHE A 187 -2.32 10.05 -1.69
CA PHE A 187 -2.08 9.20 -2.85
C PHE A 187 -3.33 8.40 -3.16
N LEU A 188 -3.51 8.04 -4.42
CA LEU A 188 -4.74 7.45 -4.91
C LEU A 188 -4.54 5.98 -5.24
N GLU A 189 -5.32 5.13 -4.56
CA GLU A 189 -5.44 3.71 -4.90
C GLU A 189 -6.65 3.48 -5.78
N VAL A 190 -6.47 2.74 -6.86
CA VAL A 190 -7.58 2.29 -7.69
C VAL A 190 -7.51 0.77 -7.81
N PHE A 191 -8.56 0.10 -7.33
CA PHE A 191 -8.68 -1.34 -7.40
C PHE A 191 -9.30 -1.80 -8.72
N ALA A 192 -9.00 -3.04 -9.10
CA ALA A 192 -9.84 -3.78 -10.04
C ALA A 192 -11.25 -3.94 -9.48
N PRO A 193 -12.27 -4.16 -10.35
CA PRO A 193 -13.63 -4.43 -9.90
C PRO A 193 -13.68 -5.53 -8.84
N ASN A 194 -14.43 -5.32 -7.75
CA ASN A 194 -14.58 -6.31 -6.69
C ASN A 194 -15.68 -7.33 -6.96
N LEU A 195 -16.61 -7.03 -7.85
CA LEU A 195 -17.67 -7.95 -8.25
C LEU A 195 -17.11 -9.17 -8.97
N ALA A 196 -17.64 -10.35 -8.64
CA ALA A 196 -17.30 -11.60 -9.33
C ALA A 196 -17.67 -11.53 -10.83
N ASP A 197 -18.79 -10.87 -11.14
CA ASP A 197 -19.22 -10.54 -12.50
C ASP A 197 -19.42 -9.01 -12.62
N CYS A 198 -18.41 -8.34 -13.15
CA CYS A 198 -18.49 -6.90 -13.46
C CYS A 198 -18.92 -6.64 -14.92
N GLY A 199 -19.12 -7.68 -15.74
CA GLY A 199 -19.45 -7.55 -17.15
C GLY A 199 -18.28 -7.18 -18.05
N LEU A 200 -17.03 -7.33 -17.57
CA LEU A 200 -15.80 -7.16 -18.33
C LEU A 200 -15.01 -8.48 -18.36
N SER A 201 -14.36 -8.77 -19.48
CA SER A 201 -13.41 -9.86 -19.51
C SER A 201 -12.11 -9.49 -18.76
N PRO A 202 -11.32 -10.47 -18.28
CA PRO A 202 -10.05 -10.19 -17.60
C PRO A 202 -9.11 -9.30 -18.43
N GLU A 203 -9.12 -9.42 -19.77
CA GLU A 203 -8.29 -8.65 -20.69
C GLU A 203 -8.75 -7.20 -20.83
N GLN A 204 -10.03 -6.91 -20.55
CA GLN A 204 -10.59 -5.55 -20.61
C GLN A 204 -10.37 -4.76 -19.31
N ILE A 205 -10.18 -5.43 -18.17
CA ILE A 205 -10.06 -4.79 -16.86
C ILE A 205 -8.88 -3.81 -16.79
N PRO A 206 -7.68 -4.10 -17.31
CA PRO A 206 -6.55 -3.17 -17.24
C PRO A 206 -6.82 -1.83 -17.92
N ALA A 207 -7.31 -1.85 -19.13
CA ALA A 207 -7.67 -0.64 -19.89
C ALA A 207 -8.81 0.13 -19.20
N PHE A 208 -9.84 -0.58 -18.73
CA PHE A 208 -10.94 0.04 -17.98
C PHE A 208 -10.46 0.78 -16.73
N VAL A 209 -9.51 0.21 -15.98
CA VAL A 209 -8.94 0.83 -14.78
C VAL A 209 -8.10 2.05 -15.15
N ASN A 210 -7.21 1.94 -16.15
CA ASN A 210 -6.38 3.05 -16.62
C ASN A 210 -7.24 4.23 -17.12
N ASP A 211 -8.24 3.96 -17.94
CA ASP A 211 -9.15 4.99 -18.49
C ASP A 211 -9.98 5.65 -17.38
N SER A 212 -10.54 4.86 -16.47
CA SER A 212 -11.35 5.37 -15.38
C SER A 212 -10.55 6.26 -14.43
N LEU A 213 -9.31 5.86 -14.12
CA LEU A 213 -8.39 6.61 -13.29
C LEU A 213 -7.98 7.94 -13.96
N THR A 214 -7.50 7.88 -15.19
CA THR A 214 -7.03 9.08 -15.90
C THR A 214 -8.17 10.06 -16.16
N ARG A 215 -9.36 9.55 -16.49
CA ARG A 215 -10.58 10.36 -16.59
C ARG A 215 -10.95 11.03 -15.26
N ALA A 216 -10.85 10.33 -14.14
CA ALA A 216 -11.11 10.92 -12.81
C ALA A 216 -10.12 12.04 -12.49
N LEU A 217 -8.85 11.91 -12.89
CA LEU A 217 -7.82 12.94 -12.70
C LEU A 217 -7.98 14.13 -13.66
N ALA A 218 -8.56 13.94 -14.84
CA ALA A 218 -8.80 15.04 -15.78
C ALA A 218 -9.67 16.17 -15.22
N GLY A 219 -10.53 15.87 -14.25
CA GLY A 219 -11.32 16.87 -13.51
C GLY A 219 -10.60 17.51 -12.31
N VAL A 220 -9.31 17.23 -12.11
CA VAL A 220 -8.52 17.68 -10.95
C VAL A 220 -7.40 18.59 -11.41
N ALA A 221 -7.31 19.80 -10.85
CA ALA A 221 -6.17 20.68 -11.12
C ALA A 221 -4.86 20.00 -10.66
N ARG A 222 -3.77 20.19 -11.45
CA ARG A 222 -2.46 19.57 -11.19
C ARG A 222 -1.96 19.76 -9.76
N ALA A 223 -2.16 20.94 -9.19
CA ALA A 223 -1.76 21.25 -7.81
C ALA A 223 -2.45 20.37 -6.74
N HIS A 224 -3.56 19.70 -7.11
CA HIS A 224 -4.32 18.81 -6.23
C HIS A 224 -4.31 17.35 -6.69
N TRP A 225 -3.42 17.01 -7.60
CA TRP A 225 -3.21 15.62 -8.00
C TRP A 225 -2.65 14.80 -6.82
N PRO A 226 -2.90 13.48 -6.80
CA PRO A 226 -2.29 12.61 -5.81
C PRO A 226 -0.77 12.64 -5.92
N LYS A 227 -0.07 12.47 -4.80
CA LYS A 227 1.39 12.40 -4.78
C LYS A 227 1.93 11.28 -5.67
N PHE A 228 1.21 10.18 -5.73
CA PHE A 228 1.46 9.01 -6.59
C PHE A 228 0.19 8.13 -6.66
N LEU A 229 0.21 7.18 -7.56
CA LEU A 229 -0.83 6.18 -7.72
C LEU A 229 -0.44 4.84 -7.06
N LYS A 230 -1.45 4.06 -6.69
CA LYS A 230 -1.32 2.68 -6.24
C LYS A 230 -2.37 1.83 -6.97
N ILE A 231 -1.94 0.97 -7.90
CA ILE A 231 -2.82 0.16 -8.73
C ILE A 231 -2.41 -1.32 -8.70
N PRO A 232 -3.28 -2.27 -9.07
CA PRO A 232 -2.86 -3.64 -9.35
C PRO A 232 -1.85 -3.67 -10.49
N TYR A 233 -0.87 -4.56 -10.40
CA TYR A 233 0.01 -4.84 -11.53
C TYR A 233 -0.70 -5.78 -12.52
N PHE A 234 -1.12 -5.25 -13.64
CA PHE A 234 -1.80 -6.00 -14.70
C PHE A 234 -0.87 -6.51 -15.81
N GLY A 235 0.44 -6.42 -15.60
CA GLY A 235 1.45 -6.76 -16.59
C GLY A 235 2.07 -5.54 -17.27
N PRO A 236 3.07 -5.78 -18.17
CA PRO A 236 3.91 -4.72 -18.74
C PRO A 236 3.13 -3.68 -19.52
N ALA A 237 2.29 -4.10 -20.46
CA ALA A 237 1.61 -3.19 -21.38
C ALA A 237 0.74 -2.15 -20.65
N ALA A 238 -0.09 -2.58 -19.68
CA ALA A 238 -0.94 -1.68 -18.93
C ALA A 238 -0.13 -0.74 -18.01
N MET A 239 0.99 -1.23 -17.45
CA MET A 239 1.89 -0.41 -16.64
C MET A 239 2.59 0.65 -17.47
N GLU A 240 3.16 0.28 -18.62
CA GLU A 240 3.84 1.19 -19.55
C GLU A 240 2.88 2.24 -20.12
N GLU A 241 1.66 1.82 -20.50
CA GLU A 241 0.60 2.73 -20.94
C GLU A 241 0.31 3.83 -19.92
N LEU A 242 0.08 3.45 -18.66
CA LEU A 242 -0.22 4.42 -17.61
C LEU A 242 1.00 5.27 -17.23
N ALA A 243 2.19 4.68 -17.16
CA ALA A 243 3.43 5.40 -16.86
C ALA A 243 3.81 6.41 -17.94
N ALA A 244 3.44 6.14 -19.20
CA ALA A 244 3.68 7.03 -20.34
C ALA A 244 2.60 8.11 -20.50
N TYR A 245 1.45 7.99 -19.82
CA TYR A 245 0.32 8.91 -19.98
C TYR A 245 0.69 10.34 -19.60
N ASP A 246 1.45 10.52 -18.51
CA ASP A 246 1.84 11.84 -18.03
C ASP A 246 3.12 11.75 -17.19
N SER A 247 4.13 12.56 -17.50
CA SER A 247 5.43 12.53 -16.83
C SER A 247 5.41 13.00 -15.36
N GLU A 248 4.38 13.72 -14.93
CA GLU A 248 4.17 14.11 -13.54
C GLU A 248 3.48 13.03 -12.71
N LEU A 249 2.94 12.00 -13.36
CA LEU A 249 2.21 10.92 -12.73
C LEU A 249 3.17 9.83 -12.23
N VAL A 250 3.41 9.78 -10.93
CA VAL A 250 4.20 8.72 -10.32
C VAL A 250 3.33 7.48 -10.12
N VAL A 251 3.58 6.44 -10.89
CA VAL A 251 2.79 5.20 -10.83
C VAL A 251 3.39 4.23 -9.82
N GLY A 252 2.55 3.63 -9.01
CA GLY A 252 2.92 2.60 -8.05
C GLY A 252 2.00 1.40 -8.11
N ILE A 253 2.47 0.29 -7.50
CA ILE A 253 1.73 -0.95 -7.43
C ILE A 253 1.26 -1.28 -6.02
N LEU A 254 0.15 -2.01 -5.94
CA LEU A 254 -0.22 -2.75 -4.74
C LEU A 254 0.41 -4.15 -4.76
N GLY A 255 0.95 -4.57 -3.63
CA GLY A 255 1.42 -5.94 -3.45
C GLY A 255 0.25 -6.88 -3.19
N GLY A 256 0.13 -7.95 -3.97
CA GLY A 256 -0.85 -9.01 -3.72
C GLY A 256 -0.64 -9.69 -2.36
N GLY A 257 -1.63 -10.48 -1.91
CA GLY A 257 -1.51 -11.30 -0.70
C GLY A 257 -1.21 -12.77 -0.97
N ALA A 258 -1.42 -13.23 -2.20
CA ALA A 258 -1.26 -14.63 -2.60
C ALA A 258 0.16 -14.92 -3.15
N GLY A 259 0.46 -16.20 -3.34
CA GLY A 259 1.66 -16.66 -4.01
C GLY A 259 2.88 -16.85 -3.10
N THR A 260 4.03 -17.05 -3.71
CA THR A 260 5.31 -17.31 -3.08
C THR A 260 6.03 -16.02 -2.67
N THR A 261 7.14 -16.12 -1.95
CA THR A 261 8.04 -14.99 -1.71
C THR A 261 8.62 -14.48 -3.03
N TYR A 262 8.91 -15.39 -3.96
CA TYR A 262 9.39 -15.06 -5.29
C TYR A 262 8.39 -14.21 -6.09
N ASP A 263 7.09 -14.54 -6.03
CA ASP A 263 6.06 -13.73 -6.68
C ASP A 263 6.12 -12.26 -6.25
N ALA A 264 6.30 -12.00 -4.95
CA ALA A 264 6.36 -10.63 -4.44
C ALA A 264 7.61 -9.86 -4.90
N PHE A 265 8.78 -10.49 -4.82
CA PHE A 265 10.03 -9.87 -5.25
C PHE A 265 10.09 -9.69 -6.76
N LYS A 266 9.59 -10.67 -7.51
CA LYS A 266 9.51 -10.59 -8.98
C LYS A 266 8.52 -9.54 -9.44
N GLN A 267 7.35 -9.44 -8.80
CA GLN A 267 6.36 -8.40 -9.09
C GLN A 267 6.95 -7.00 -8.94
N LEU A 268 7.69 -6.75 -7.84
CA LEU A 268 8.33 -5.46 -7.62
C LEU A 268 9.34 -5.14 -8.72
N ALA A 269 10.23 -6.09 -9.04
CA ALA A 269 11.25 -5.92 -10.07
C ALA A 269 10.63 -5.67 -11.46
N GLU A 270 9.63 -6.48 -11.85
CA GLU A 270 8.95 -6.32 -13.13
C GLU A 270 8.17 -4.99 -13.19
N ALA A 271 7.45 -4.63 -12.13
CA ALA A 271 6.74 -3.36 -12.10
C ALA A 271 7.70 -2.16 -12.22
N LYS A 272 8.84 -2.17 -11.52
CA LYS A 272 9.89 -1.14 -11.64
C LYS A 272 10.42 -1.05 -13.06
N LYS A 273 10.74 -2.19 -13.67
CA LYS A 273 11.22 -2.29 -15.05
C LYS A 273 10.26 -1.65 -16.05
N HIS A 274 8.95 -1.79 -15.83
CA HIS A 274 7.90 -1.30 -16.72
C HIS A 274 7.29 0.07 -16.30
N GLY A 275 7.97 0.82 -15.43
CA GLY A 275 7.64 2.22 -15.17
C GLY A 275 7.10 2.54 -13.78
N ALA A 276 6.79 1.55 -12.93
CA ALA A 276 6.43 1.82 -11.55
C ALA A 276 7.61 2.39 -10.76
N ARG A 277 7.29 3.30 -9.82
CA ARG A 277 8.28 3.93 -8.93
C ARG A 277 7.88 3.83 -7.46
N VAL A 278 6.77 3.17 -7.18
CA VAL A 278 6.26 2.95 -5.82
C VAL A 278 5.76 1.52 -5.71
N ALA A 279 5.96 0.88 -4.56
CA ALA A 279 5.30 -0.36 -4.20
C ALA A 279 4.79 -0.31 -2.76
N LEU A 280 3.52 -0.64 -2.57
CA LEU A 280 2.91 -0.77 -1.25
C LEU A 280 2.50 -2.22 -1.03
N TYR A 281 3.14 -2.86 -0.06
CA TYR A 281 2.81 -4.20 0.39
C TYR A 281 2.15 -4.15 1.76
N GLY A 282 1.07 -4.87 1.94
CA GLY A 282 0.39 -5.02 3.22
C GLY A 282 0.43 -6.47 3.68
N ARG A 283 -0.45 -7.30 3.09
CA ARG A 283 -0.61 -8.71 3.46
C ARG A 283 0.70 -9.50 3.37
N LYS A 284 1.48 -9.32 2.31
CA LYS A 284 2.76 -10.04 2.14
C LYS A 284 3.76 -9.73 3.25
N ILE A 285 3.88 -8.46 3.66
CA ILE A 285 4.76 -8.09 4.78
C ILE A 285 4.20 -8.62 6.09
N LYS A 286 2.93 -8.37 6.37
CA LYS A 286 2.26 -8.78 7.62
C LYS A 286 2.29 -10.29 7.84
N GLU A 287 2.16 -11.07 6.77
CA GLU A 287 2.09 -12.53 6.79
C GLU A 287 3.43 -13.21 6.53
N ALA A 288 4.51 -12.45 6.30
CA ALA A 288 5.84 -13.00 6.19
C ALA A 288 6.28 -13.64 7.51
N GLU A 289 7.12 -14.65 7.44
CA GLU A 289 7.70 -15.35 8.61
C GLU A 289 8.44 -14.39 9.53
N HIS A 290 9.18 -13.43 8.93
CA HIS A 290 9.86 -12.35 9.61
C HIS A 290 9.71 -11.05 8.81
N PRO A 291 8.69 -10.21 9.14
CA PRO A 291 8.33 -9.03 8.37
C PRO A 291 9.49 -8.06 8.09
N LEU A 292 10.35 -7.79 9.08
CA LEU A 292 11.49 -6.89 8.91
C LEU A 292 12.50 -7.42 7.88
N SER A 293 12.85 -8.71 7.95
CA SER A 293 13.73 -9.31 6.93
C SER A 293 13.11 -9.27 5.55
N PHE A 294 11.79 -9.50 5.45
CA PHE A 294 11.09 -9.43 4.17
C PHE A 294 11.16 -8.03 3.55
N VAL A 295 10.93 -6.98 4.35
CA VAL A 295 11.04 -5.58 3.91
C VAL A 295 12.45 -5.24 3.46
N ARG A 296 13.49 -5.69 4.18
CA ARG A 296 14.89 -5.49 3.78
C ARG A 296 15.19 -6.10 2.42
N HIS A 297 14.67 -7.30 2.15
CA HIS A 297 14.86 -7.93 0.83
C HIS A 297 14.05 -7.24 -0.27
N LEU A 298 12.83 -6.75 0.03
CA LEU A 298 12.10 -5.86 -0.90
C LEU A 298 12.92 -4.61 -1.24
N ARG A 299 13.58 -4.00 -0.24
CA ARG A 299 14.42 -2.81 -0.44
C ARG A 299 15.63 -3.13 -1.33
N LEU A 300 16.34 -4.24 -1.07
CA LEU A 300 17.47 -4.65 -1.89
C LEU A 300 17.08 -4.91 -3.37
N VAL A 301 15.91 -5.52 -3.60
CA VAL A 301 15.36 -5.70 -4.96
C VAL A 301 14.94 -4.37 -5.58
N ALA A 302 14.28 -3.50 -4.81
CA ALA A 302 13.87 -2.18 -5.28
C ALA A 302 15.05 -1.31 -5.69
N ASP A 303 16.17 -1.43 -4.98
CA ASP A 303 17.42 -0.71 -5.25
C ASP A 303 18.34 -1.45 -6.26
N GLU A 304 17.85 -2.55 -6.86
CA GLU A 304 18.57 -3.37 -7.87
C GLU A 304 19.92 -3.91 -7.37
N GLN A 305 20.06 -4.10 -6.05
CA GLN A 305 21.28 -4.64 -5.43
C GLN A 305 21.35 -6.16 -5.54
N ILE A 306 20.20 -6.84 -5.57
CA ILE A 306 20.10 -8.29 -5.75
C ILE A 306 18.92 -8.61 -6.67
N SER A 307 18.99 -9.73 -7.37
CA SER A 307 17.87 -10.27 -8.16
C SER A 307 16.74 -10.80 -7.25
N PRO A 308 15.51 -10.92 -7.76
CA PRO A 308 14.41 -11.55 -7.03
C PRO A 308 14.72 -12.97 -6.54
N GLU A 309 15.44 -13.77 -7.33
CA GLU A 309 15.88 -15.13 -7.01
C GLU A 309 16.87 -15.14 -5.86
N GLU A 310 17.87 -14.25 -5.90
CA GLU A 310 18.85 -14.07 -4.82
C GLU A 310 18.18 -13.58 -3.55
N ALA A 311 17.19 -12.68 -3.67
CA ALA A 311 16.43 -12.19 -2.53
C ALA A 311 15.67 -13.31 -1.80
N VAL A 312 15.04 -14.25 -2.52
CA VAL A 312 14.39 -15.42 -1.90
C VAL A 312 15.41 -16.27 -1.15
N ARG A 313 16.54 -16.59 -1.78
CA ARG A 313 17.61 -17.41 -1.16
C ARG A 313 18.17 -16.72 0.09
N SER A 314 18.43 -15.43 0.00
CA SER A 314 18.95 -14.63 1.12
C SER A 314 17.92 -14.52 2.26
N TYR A 315 16.62 -14.35 1.92
CA TYR A 315 15.54 -14.34 2.91
C TYR A 315 15.45 -15.67 3.68
N HIS A 316 15.52 -16.83 2.98
CA HIS A 316 15.58 -18.13 3.62
C HIS A 316 16.82 -18.30 4.51
N GLY A 317 17.96 -17.78 4.09
CA GLY A 317 19.18 -17.73 4.92
C GLY A 317 18.99 -16.90 6.19
N ALA A 318 18.31 -15.74 6.08
CA ALA A 318 17.97 -14.91 7.23
C ALA A 318 17.00 -15.61 8.20
N LEU A 319 15.99 -16.33 7.68
CA LEU A 319 15.08 -17.12 8.52
C LEU A 319 15.85 -18.24 9.26
N GLN A 320 16.76 -18.92 8.59
CA GLN A 320 17.59 -19.95 9.21
C GLN A 320 18.47 -19.38 10.34
N ALA A 321 19.09 -18.21 10.12
CA ALA A 321 19.90 -17.54 11.14
C ALA A 321 19.08 -17.11 12.37
N LEU A 322 17.80 -16.78 12.17
CA LEU A 322 16.84 -16.44 13.23
C LEU A 322 16.14 -17.66 13.85
N ILE A 323 16.45 -18.88 13.38
CA ILE A 323 15.79 -20.12 13.82
C ILE A 323 14.26 -20.07 13.61
N ILE A 324 13.85 -19.43 12.52
CA ILE A 324 12.44 -19.35 12.11
C ILE A 324 12.23 -20.34 10.97
N PRO A 325 11.30 -21.33 11.10
CA PRO A 325 11.04 -22.27 10.02
C PRO A 325 10.36 -21.53 8.85
N PRO A 326 10.78 -21.74 7.60
CA PRO A 326 10.06 -21.16 6.46
C PRO A 326 8.72 -21.87 6.26
N ARG A 327 7.72 -21.14 5.74
CA ARG A 327 6.39 -21.69 5.41
C ARG A 327 6.43 -22.65 4.22
N ARG A 328 7.40 -22.48 3.33
CA ARG A 328 7.64 -23.29 2.14
C ARG A 328 9.09 -23.73 2.07
N ALA A 329 9.34 -24.88 1.48
CA ALA A 329 10.71 -25.23 1.12
C ALA A 329 11.25 -24.21 0.10
N LEU A 330 12.57 -23.96 0.11
CA LEU A 330 13.19 -22.99 -0.79
C LEU A 330 12.85 -23.22 -2.27
N ALA A 331 12.82 -24.48 -2.70
CA ALA A 331 12.51 -24.83 -4.07
C ALA A 331 11.05 -24.43 -4.45
N ASP A 332 10.10 -24.61 -3.54
CA ASP A 332 8.69 -24.25 -3.74
C ASP A 332 8.47 -22.75 -3.66
N ASP A 333 9.23 -22.05 -2.82
CA ASP A 333 9.14 -20.60 -2.66
C ASP A 333 9.81 -19.82 -3.80
N LEU A 334 10.63 -20.49 -4.62
CA LEU A 334 11.21 -19.99 -5.88
C LEU A 334 10.29 -20.22 -7.09
N VAL A 335 9.12 -20.84 -6.92
CA VAL A 335 8.17 -21.05 -8.02
C VAL A 335 7.35 -19.77 -8.25
N LEU A 336 7.32 -19.31 -9.50
CA LEU A 336 6.45 -18.21 -9.92
C LEU A 336 5.02 -18.71 -10.11
N THR A 337 4.10 -18.27 -9.26
CA THR A 337 2.69 -18.69 -9.28
C THR A 337 1.74 -17.61 -9.74
N ALA A 338 2.13 -16.34 -9.67
CA ALA A 338 1.33 -15.19 -10.06
C ALA A 338 1.05 -15.21 -11.58
N THR A 339 -0.24 -15.15 -11.95
CA THR A 339 -0.66 -15.24 -13.36
C THR A 339 -0.30 -13.99 -14.15
N GLU A 340 -0.35 -12.83 -13.52
CA GLU A 340 0.06 -11.54 -14.08
C GLU A 340 1.56 -11.45 -14.40
N LEU A 341 2.35 -12.37 -13.86
CA LEU A 341 3.79 -12.51 -14.11
C LEU A 341 4.14 -13.68 -15.01
N SER A 342 3.15 -14.37 -15.58
CA SER A 342 3.39 -15.59 -16.39
C SER A 342 4.31 -15.38 -17.59
N TYR A 343 4.32 -14.18 -18.17
CA TYR A 343 5.24 -13.81 -19.25
C TYR A 343 6.72 -13.77 -18.80
N ALA A 344 7.00 -13.59 -17.52
CA ALA A 344 8.35 -13.49 -16.94
C ALA A 344 8.92 -14.84 -16.44
N ARG A 345 8.27 -15.96 -16.81
CA ARG A 345 8.71 -17.33 -16.47
C ARG A 345 9.90 -17.84 -17.33
N ARG A 346 10.42 -17.02 -18.23
CA ARG A 346 11.50 -17.40 -19.17
C ARG A 346 12.86 -17.04 -18.63
#